data_8af082cb515ad790b3a60fd8daf60bd0
#
_entry.id   8af082cb515ad790b3a60fd8daf60bd0
#
_cell.length_a   1.000
_cell.length_b   1.000
_cell.length_c   1.000
_cell.angle_alpha   90.00
_cell.angle_beta   90.00
_cell.angle_gamma   90.00
#
_symmetry.space_group_name_H-M   'P 1'
#
loop_
_entity.id
_entity.type
_entity.pdbx_description
1 polymer ?
#
loop_
_entity_poly.entity_id
_entity_poly.type
_entity_poly.pdbx_seq_one_letter_code
_entity_poly.pdbx_strand_id
1 'polypeptide(L)'
;MSSNSLSPVFSSFILSLVRTVAVHLGDVEDPVLGKRNEPNLVAAQQMIDILGLLQEKTQGNLTEEETKLLEQVLYELRLRFIDVKKNDKKIIVP
;
A
#
# COMPACT_ATOMS: atom_id res chain seq x y z
N MET A 1 22.78 2.15 18.00
CA MET A 1 21.46 2.26 17.35
C MET A 1 20.60 1.09 17.77
N SER A 2 19.37 1.35 18.14
CA SER A 2 18.45 0.30 18.59
C SER A 2 17.99 -0.54 17.40
N SER A 3 18.05 -1.88 17.55
CA SER A 3 17.57 -2.79 16.49
C SER A 3 16.05 -2.80 16.39
N ASN A 4 15.35 -2.13 17.33
CA ASN A 4 13.88 -2.09 17.37
C ASN A 4 13.31 -0.77 16.85
N SER A 5 14.16 0.16 16.43
CA SER A 5 13.66 1.46 15.98
C SER A 5 13.37 1.43 14.50
N LEU A 6 12.40 2.27 14.08
CA LEU A 6 12.12 2.47 12.68
C LEU A 6 13.19 3.34 12.06
N SER A 7 13.68 2.96 10.90
CA SER A 7 14.52 3.84 10.10
C SER A 7 13.63 4.90 9.47
N PRO A 8 13.92 6.20 9.65
CA PRO A 8 13.11 7.24 9.01
C PRO A 8 13.06 7.11 7.49
N VAL A 9 14.17 6.69 6.88
CA VAL A 9 14.23 6.53 5.44
C VAL A 9 13.36 5.37 4.98
N PHE A 10 13.46 4.23 5.67
CA PHE A 10 12.71 3.05 5.30
C PHE A 10 11.21 3.27 5.52
N SER A 11 10.82 3.82 6.67
CA SER A 11 9.41 4.05 6.93
C SER A 11 8.81 5.08 5.96
N SER A 12 9.57 6.12 5.60
CA SER A 12 9.11 7.08 4.59
C SER A 12 8.89 6.41 3.24
N PHE A 13 9.78 5.51 2.87
CA PHE A 13 9.65 4.76 1.62
C PHE A 13 8.38 3.92 1.64
N ILE A 14 8.17 3.16 2.71
CA ILE A 14 6.96 2.34 2.83
C ILE A 14 5.70 3.20 2.76
N LEU A 15 5.68 4.31 3.48
CA LEU A 15 4.51 5.20 3.48
C LEU A 15 4.25 5.83 2.12
N SER A 16 5.31 6.09 1.34
CA SER A 16 5.12 6.61 -0.02
C SER A 16 4.46 5.56 -0.92
N LEU A 17 4.80 4.29 -0.74
CA LEU A 17 4.15 3.20 -1.49
C LEU A 17 2.69 3.04 -1.06
N VAL A 18 2.41 3.17 0.23
CA VAL A 18 1.04 3.14 0.74
C VAL A 18 0.22 4.25 0.10
N ARG A 19 0.78 5.46 0.03
CA ARG A 19 0.10 6.60 -0.58
C ARG A 19 -0.17 6.35 -2.06
N THR A 20 0.78 5.75 -2.76
CA THR A 20 0.60 5.42 -4.18
C THR A 20 -0.57 4.45 -4.36
N VAL A 21 -0.68 3.44 -3.50
CA VAL A 21 -1.83 2.53 -3.55
C VAL A 21 -3.12 3.29 -3.30
N ALA A 22 -3.13 4.18 -2.32
CA ALA A 22 -4.33 4.97 -2.00
C ALA A 22 -4.76 5.84 -3.18
N VAL A 23 -3.80 6.43 -3.90
CA VAL A 23 -4.11 7.21 -5.11
C VAL A 23 -4.74 6.31 -6.17
N HIS A 24 -4.15 5.13 -6.40
CA HIS A 24 -4.69 4.19 -7.39
C HIS A 24 -6.08 3.69 -7.01
N LEU A 25 -6.37 3.56 -5.73
CA LEU A 25 -7.69 3.13 -5.28
C LEU A 25 -8.71 4.26 -5.27
N GLY A 26 -8.27 5.49 -5.49
CA GLY A 26 -9.15 6.65 -5.48
C GLY A 26 -9.49 7.14 -4.08
N ASP A 27 -8.73 6.72 -3.06
CA ASP A 27 -8.98 7.10 -1.68
C ASP A 27 -8.45 8.48 -1.33
N VAL A 28 -7.41 8.94 -2.04
CA VAL A 28 -6.84 10.26 -1.84
C VAL A 28 -6.65 10.93 -3.18
N GLU A 29 -6.48 12.24 -3.16
CA GLU A 29 -6.28 13.01 -4.38
C GLU A 29 -4.93 12.69 -5.01
N ASP A 30 -4.94 12.58 -6.34
CA ASP A 30 -3.72 12.49 -7.13
C ASP A 30 -3.05 13.88 -7.09
N PRO A 31 -1.82 13.98 -6.60
CA PRO A 31 -1.17 15.29 -6.49
C PRO A 31 -0.91 15.98 -7.82
N VAL A 32 -0.85 15.22 -8.91
CA VAL A 32 -0.66 15.79 -10.25
C VAL A 32 -1.97 16.35 -10.78
N LEU A 33 -3.06 15.63 -10.62
CA LEU A 33 -4.36 16.00 -11.17
C LEU A 33 -5.18 16.90 -10.23
N GLY A 34 -4.86 16.91 -8.94
CA GLY A 34 -5.59 17.67 -7.94
C GLY A 34 -6.98 17.13 -7.66
N LYS A 35 -7.24 15.88 -8.03
CA LYS A 35 -8.53 15.23 -7.78
C LYS A 35 -8.32 13.75 -7.58
N ARG A 36 -9.34 13.09 -7.08
CA ARG A 36 -9.30 11.64 -6.90
C ARG A 36 -9.50 10.96 -8.24
N ASN A 37 -8.73 9.91 -8.45
CA ASN A 37 -8.86 9.06 -9.62
C ASN A 37 -9.99 8.07 -9.42
N GLU A 38 -10.53 7.57 -10.53
CA GLU A 38 -11.31 6.36 -10.45
C GLU A 38 -10.40 5.20 -10.09
N PRO A 39 -10.91 4.19 -9.36
CA PRO A 39 -10.06 3.08 -8.94
C PRO A 39 -9.39 2.38 -10.11
N ASN A 40 -8.08 2.23 -10.00
CA ASN A 40 -7.28 1.44 -10.93
C ASN A 40 -6.81 0.20 -10.20
N LEU A 41 -7.61 -0.85 -10.26
CA LEU A 41 -7.34 -2.06 -9.49
C LEU A 41 -6.09 -2.78 -9.94
N VAL A 42 -5.79 -2.74 -11.23
CA VAL A 42 -4.57 -3.39 -11.74
C VAL A 42 -3.33 -2.71 -11.17
N ALA A 43 -3.28 -1.39 -11.22
CA ALA A 43 -2.13 -0.65 -10.68
C ALA A 43 -2.02 -0.82 -9.17
N ALA A 44 -3.15 -0.79 -8.46
CA ALA A 44 -3.16 -1.00 -7.02
C ALA A 44 -2.65 -2.39 -6.65
N GLN A 45 -3.10 -3.42 -7.37
CA GLN A 45 -2.64 -4.77 -7.11
C GLN A 45 -1.15 -4.91 -7.34
N GLN A 46 -0.62 -4.30 -8.40
CA GLN A 46 0.80 -4.34 -8.68
C GLN A 46 1.61 -3.73 -7.55
N MET A 47 1.15 -2.62 -7.00
CA MET A 47 1.85 -1.98 -5.88
C MET A 47 1.79 -2.82 -4.61
N ILE A 48 0.66 -3.46 -4.35
CA ILE A 48 0.52 -4.36 -3.20
C ILE A 48 1.46 -5.56 -3.38
N ASP A 49 1.54 -6.10 -4.58
CA ASP A 49 2.45 -7.20 -4.87
C ASP A 49 3.91 -6.79 -4.67
N ILE A 50 4.27 -5.56 -5.05
CA ILE A 50 5.61 -5.03 -4.83
C ILE A 50 5.91 -4.95 -3.34
N LEU A 51 4.94 -4.50 -2.53
CA LEU A 51 5.13 -4.45 -1.08
C LEU A 51 5.31 -5.85 -0.49
N GLY A 52 4.55 -6.82 -0.99
CA GLY A 52 4.71 -8.22 -0.57
C GLY A 52 6.07 -8.77 -0.94
N LEU A 53 6.54 -8.45 -2.14
CA LEU A 53 7.87 -8.85 -2.58
C LEU A 53 8.95 -8.17 -1.73
N LEU A 54 8.77 -6.90 -1.41
CA LEU A 54 9.70 -6.18 -0.55
C LEU A 54 9.80 -6.84 0.82
N GLN A 55 8.66 -7.24 1.39
CA GLN A 55 8.64 -7.94 2.66
C GLN A 55 9.47 -9.23 2.59
N GLU A 56 9.30 -9.99 1.52
CA GLU A 56 10.03 -11.23 1.32
C GLU A 56 11.52 -10.99 1.14
N LYS A 57 11.89 -10.02 0.31
CA LYS A 57 13.29 -9.74 0.00
C LYS A 57 14.06 -9.11 1.14
N THR A 58 13.39 -8.47 2.07
CA THR A 58 14.04 -7.84 3.23
C THR A 58 14.00 -8.70 4.47
N GLN A 59 13.48 -9.91 4.37
CA GLN A 59 13.35 -10.80 5.51
C GLN A 59 14.70 -11.03 6.17
N GLY A 60 14.74 -10.85 7.49
CA GLY A 60 15.97 -10.98 8.26
C GLY A 60 16.82 -9.72 8.31
N ASN A 61 16.46 -8.69 7.57
CA ASN A 61 17.24 -7.44 7.50
C ASN A 61 16.50 -6.23 8.07
N LEU A 62 15.30 -6.43 8.58
CA LEU A 62 14.51 -5.34 9.13
C LEU A 62 14.51 -5.40 10.66
N THR A 63 14.34 -4.24 11.28
CA THR A 63 14.07 -4.21 12.71
C THR A 63 12.69 -4.82 12.95
N GLU A 64 12.43 -5.15 14.21
CA GLU A 64 11.13 -5.69 14.59
C GLU A 64 10.00 -4.72 14.25
N GLU A 65 10.22 -3.42 14.50
CA GLU A 65 9.20 -2.41 14.19
C GLU A 65 8.98 -2.23 12.70
N GLU A 66 10.04 -2.32 11.90
CA GLU A 66 9.91 -2.25 10.45
C GLU A 66 9.14 -3.45 9.90
N THR A 67 9.40 -4.62 10.46
CA THR A 67 8.65 -5.82 10.09
C THR A 67 7.18 -5.67 10.40
N LYS A 68 6.85 -5.16 11.58
CA LYS A 68 5.46 -4.92 11.97
C LYS A 68 4.78 -3.89 11.09
N LEU A 69 5.50 -2.84 10.72
CA LEU A 69 4.95 -1.82 9.82
C LEU A 69 4.56 -2.43 8.49
N LEU A 70 5.45 -3.23 7.88
CA LEU A 70 5.14 -3.88 6.61
C LEU A 70 3.96 -4.83 6.72
N GLU A 71 3.93 -5.63 7.78
CA GLU A 71 2.82 -6.56 7.99
C GLU A 71 1.50 -5.82 8.11
N GLN A 72 1.49 -4.74 8.87
CA GLN A 72 0.27 -3.97 9.09
C GLN A 72 -0.20 -3.28 7.81
N VAL A 73 0.70 -2.63 7.09
CA VAL A 73 0.29 -1.93 5.87
C VAL A 73 -0.19 -2.91 4.81
N LEU A 74 0.45 -4.07 4.66
CA LEU A 74 0.01 -5.07 3.71
C LEU A 74 -1.39 -5.59 4.06
N TYR A 75 -1.62 -5.86 5.33
CA TYR A 75 -2.93 -6.31 5.78
C TYR A 75 -4.01 -5.28 5.45
N GLU A 76 -3.76 -4.02 5.82
CA GLU A 76 -4.75 -2.95 5.60
C GLU A 76 -4.98 -2.67 4.13
N LEU A 77 -3.92 -2.67 3.33
CA LEU A 77 -4.06 -2.41 1.90
C LEU A 77 -4.81 -3.53 1.20
N ARG A 78 -4.57 -4.77 1.59
CA ARG A 78 -5.31 -5.91 1.02
C ARG A 78 -6.78 -5.85 1.37
N LEU A 79 -7.10 -5.47 2.60
CA LEU A 79 -8.51 -5.28 2.99
C LEU A 79 -9.16 -4.15 2.19
N ARG A 80 -8.45 -3.03 2.07
CA ARG A 80 -8.99 -1.89 1.33
C ARG A 80 -9.17 -2.21 -0.14
N PHE A 81 -8.23 -2.94 -0.72
CA PHE A 81 -8.34 -3.39 -2.10
C PHE A 81 -9.61 -4.22 -2.32
N ILE A 82 -9.86 -5.17 -1.43
CA ILE A 82 -11.05 -6.02 -1.52
C ILE A 82 -12.32 -5.17 -1.43
N ASP A 83 -12.32 -4.21 -0.53
CA ASP A 83 -13.48 -3.33 -0.35
C ASP A 83 -13.76 -2.51 -1.60
N VAL A 84 -12.74 -1.90 -2.17
CA VAL A 84 -12.88 -1.12 -3.40
C VAL A 84 -13.31 -2.01 -4.55
N LYS A 85 -12.75 -3.21 -4.65
CA LYS A 85 -13.11 -4.16 -5.69
C LYS A 85 -14.59 -4.55 -5.63
N LYS A 86 -15.12 -4.75 -4.43
CA LYS A 86 -16.52 -5.07 -4.25
C LYS A 86 -17.41 -3.93 -4.72
N ASN A 87 -17.05 -2.71 -4.38
CA ASN A 87 -17.82 -1.53 -4.78
C ASN A 87 -17.75 -1.31 -6.28
N ASP A 88 -16.61 -1.56 -6.88
CA ASP A 88 -16.41 -1.42 -8.31
C ASP A 88 -17.29 -2.37 -9.09
N LYS A 89 -17.47 -3.58 -8.58
CA LYS A 89 -18.33 -4.59 -9.24
C LYS A 89 -19.77 -4.15 -9.38
N LYS A 90 -20.24 -3.32 -8.47
CA LYS A 90 -21.63 -2.83 -8.51
C LYS A 90 -21.91 -1.96 -9.72
N ILE A 91 -20.86 -1.33 -10.24
CA ILE A 91 -20.99 -0.41 -11.38
C ILE A 91 -21.11 -1.19 -12.67
N ILE A 92 -20.60 -2.41 -12.71
CA ILE A 92 -20.50 -3.21 -13.91
C ILE A 92 -21.76 -4.03 -14.17
N VAL A 93 -22.55 -4.24 -13.15
CA VAL A 93 -23.73 -5.07 -13.28
C VAL A 93 -24.73 -4.41 -14.21
N PRO A 94 -25.11 -5.04 -15.28
CA PRO A 94 -26.07 -4.52 -16.24
C PRO A 94 -27.46 -4.46 -15.68
#